data_6a9f8afa85edc389fae380501a624408
#
_entry.id   6a9f8afa85edc389fae380501a624408
#
_cell.length_a   1.000
_cell.length_b   1.000
_cell.length_c   1.000
_cell.angle_alpha   90.00
_cell.angle_beta   90.00
_cell.angle_gamma   90.00
#
_symmetry.space_group_name_H-M   'P 1'
#
loop_
_entity.id
_entity.type
_entity.pdbx_description
1 polymer ?
#
loop_
_entity_poly.entity_id
_entity_poly.type
_entity_poly.pdbx_seq_one_letter_code
_entity_poly.pdbx_strand_id
1 'polypeptide(L)' 'MLRVRSVWVLSYRIPGTVEVYEDYDEAKQAGINYITYIGDDCGWDTDEINDEISEFNRSDYCETVSLQLCGVKEARQ' A
#
# COMPACT_ATOMS: atom_id res chain seq x y z
N MET A 1 9.56 9.34 -28.44
CA MET A 1 8.30 9.60 -27.72
C MET A 1 8.32 8.99 -26.33
N LEU A 2 7.85 9.75 -25.36
CA LEU A 2 7.71 9.27 -23.99
C LEU A 2 6.26 8.88 -23.72
N ARG A 3 6.09 7.82 -22.98
CA ARG A 3 4.78 7.43 -22.47
C ARG A 3 4.79 7.59 -20.96
N VAL A 4 3.67 8.00 -20.42
CA VAL A 4 3.48 8.08 -18.97
C VAL A 4 2.40 7.09 -18.59
N ARG A 5 2.71 6.24 -17.64
CA ARG A 5 1.79 5.26 -17.10
C ARG A 5 1.69 5.47 -15.61
N SER A 6 0.48 5.42 -15.10
CA SER A 6 0.28 5.55 -13.65
C SER A 6 0.26 4.17 -13.02
N VAL A 7 0.95 4.04 -11.91
CA VAL A 7 0.96 2.82 -11.12
C VAL A 7 0.76 3.18 -9.66
N TRP A 8 0.27 2.22 -8.91
CA TRP A 8 0.08 2.38 -7.47
C TRP A 8 1.26 1.73 -6.75
N VAL A 9 1.95 2.52 -5.93
CA VAL A 9 3.10 2.04 -5.17
C VAL A 9 2.67 1.84 -3.74
N LEU A 10 2.71 0.61 -3.28
CA LEU A 10 2.40 0.25 -1.90
C LEU A 10 3.71 0.09 -1.16
N SER A 11 3.93 0.95 -0.19
CA SER A 11 5.16 0.96 0.59
C SER A 11 4.90 0.35 1.95
N TYR A 12 5.69 -0.65 2.30
CA TYR A 12 5.62 -1.30 3.60
C TYR A 12 6.70 -0.71 4.49
N ARG A 13 6.31 -0.17 5.61
CA ARG A 13 7.27 0.45 6.52
C ARG A 13 8.21 -0.60 7.12
N ILE A 14 7.68 -1.77 7.39
CA ILE A 14 8.44 -2.91 7.90
C ILE A 14 8.14 -4.06 6.97
N PRO A 15 9.11 -4.61 6.26
CA PRO A 15 10.58 -4.42 6.32
C PRO A 15 11.13 -3.27 5.48
N GLY A 16 10.32 -2.37 4.96
CA GLY A 16 10.80 -1.25 4.17
C GLY A 16 10.89 -1.56 2.69
N THR A 17 9.99 -2.40 2.20
CA THR A 17 9.92 -2.77 0.79
C THR A 17 8.74 -2.10 0.11
N VAL A 18 8.71 -2.16 -1.21
CA VAL A 18 7.58 -1.63 -1.98
C VAL A 18 7.10 -2.67 -2.96
N GLU A 19 5.82 -2.59 -3.30
CA GLU A 19 5.21 -3.36 -4.37
C GLU A 19 4.48 -2.41 -5.30
N VAL A 20 4.43 -2.75 -6.58
CA VAL A 20 3.83 -1.91 -7.60
C VAL A 20 2.63 -2.64 -8.20
N TYR A 21 1.52 -1.92 -8.30
CA TYR A 21 0.26 -2.45 -8.83
C TYR A 21 -0.28 -1.52 -9.89
N GLU A 22 -0.91 -2.06 -10.90
CA GLU A 22 -1.61 -1.26 -11.90
C GLU A 22 -3.04 -0.95 -11.48
N ASP A 23 -3.61 -1.78 -10.62
CA ASP A 23 -4.98 -1.65 -10.15
C ASP A 23 -5.03 -1.17 -8.70
N TYR A 24 -5.82 -0.11 -8.48
CA TYR A 24 -5.95 0.47 -7.14
C TYR A 24 -6.55 -0.53 -6.14
N ASP A 25 -7.59 -1.24 -6.55
CA ASP A 25 -8.28 -2.15 -5.63
C ASP A 25 -7.38 -3.30 -5.19
N GLU A 26 -6.57 -3.82 -6.11
CA GLU A 26 -5.61 -4.86 -5.76
C GLU A 26 -4.55 -4.34 -4.79
N ALA A 27 -4.04 -3.13 -5.04
CA ALA A 27 -3.06 -2.51 -4.17
C ALA A 27 -3.64 -2.26 -2.79
N LYS A 28 -4.86 -1.76 -2.74
CA LYS A 28 -5.56 -1.46 -1.49
C LYS A 28 -5.75 -2.74 -0.68
N GLN A 29 -6.22 -3.79 -1.32
CA GLN A 29 -6.45 -5.07 -0.65
C GLN A 29 -5.15 -5.66 -0.14
N ALA A 30 -4.07 -5.55 -0.90
CA ALA A 30 -2.76 -6.02 -0.47
C ALA A 30 -2.30 -5.28 0.79
N GLY A 31 -2.54 -3.97 0.86
CA GLY A 31 -2.22 -3.18 2.04
C GLY A 31 -3.01 -3.60 3.26
N ILE A 32 -4.31 -3.82 3.08
CA ILE A 32 -5.17 -4.29 4.18
C ILE A 32 -4.71 -5.65 4.69
N ASN A 33 -4.41 -6.55 3.77
CA ASN A 33 -3.92 -7.88 4.14
C ASN A 33 -2.62 -7.79 4.93
N TYR A 34 -1.74 -6.88 4.54
CA TYR A 34 -0.47 -6.69 5.22
C TYR A 34 -0.68 -6.14 6.63
N ILE A 35 -1.59 -5.18 6.81
CA ILE A 35 -1.91 -4.62 8.13
C ILE A 35 -2.38 -5.75 9.06
N THR A 36 -3.26 -6.62 8.55
CA THR A 36 -3.76 -7.75 9.33
C THR A 36 -2.63 -8.69 9.70
N TYR A 37 -1.76 -8.99 8.75
CA TYR A 37 -0.63 -9.87 8.98
C TYR A 37 0.33 -9.32 10.04
N ILE A 38 0.68 -8.04 9.92
CA ILE A 38 1.60 -7.39 10.86
C ILE A 38 0.95 -7.29 12.25
N GLY A 39 -0.33 -6.94 12.30
CA GLY A 39 -1.03 -6.84 13.56
C GLY A 39 -1.07 -8.17 14.29
N ASP A 40 -1.32 -9.23 13.55
CA ASP A 40 -1.34 -10.59 14.11
C ASP A 40 0.04 -10.98 14.63
N ASP A 41 1.07 -10.70 13.85
CA ASP A 41 2.45 -11.02 14.19
C ASP A 41 2.94 -10.22 15.41
N CYS A 42 2.52 -8.96 15.52
CA CYS A 42 2.91 -8.07 16.61
C CYS A 42 2.02 -8.20 17.86
N GLY A 43 0.99 -8.99 17.78
CA GLY A 43 0.09 -9.21 18.92
C GLY A 43 -0.89 -8.07 19.14
N TRP A 44 -1.25 -7.33 18.09
CA TRP A 44 -2.27 -6.29 18.19
C TRP A 44 -3.63 -6.94 18.41
N ASP A 45 -4.50 -6.29 19.16
CA ASP A 45 -5.87 -6.78 19.30
C ASP A 45 -6.69 -6.39 18.07
N THR A 46 -7.90 -6.91 17.99
CA THR A 46 -8.78 -6.69 16.85
C THR A 46 -9.08 -5.20 16.64
N ASP A 47 -9.25 -4.45 17.72
CA ASP A 47 -9.55 -3.03 17.63
C ASP A 47 -8.38 -2.24 17.04
N GLU A 48 -7.16 -2.59 17.44
CA GLU A 48 -5.96 -1.94 16.91
C GLU A 48 -5.81 -2.20 15.41
N ILE A 49 -6.03 -3.45 14.99
CA ILE A 49 -5.97 -3.82 13.57
C ILE A 49 -7.03 -3.06 12.79
N ASN A 50 -8.26 -3.01 13.29
CA ASN A 50 -9.35 -2.32 12.63
C ASN A 50 -9.12 -0.82 12.54
N ASP A 51 -8.51 -0.21 13.56
CA ASP A 51 -8.18 1.20 13.54
C ASP A 51 -7.15 1.52 12.44
N GLU A 52 -6.11 0.67 12.31
CA GLU A 52 -5.11 0.83 11.27
C GLU A 52 -5.74 0.71 9.88
N ILE A 53 -6.58 -0.30 9.70
CA ILE A 53 -7.27 -0.52 8.42
C ILE A 53 -8.18 0.67 8.09
N SER A 54 -8.89 1.19 9.08
CA SER A 54 -9.76 2.35 8.89
C SER A 54 -8.98 3.58 8.46
N GLU A 55 -7.84 3.80 9.09
CA GLU A 55 -6.96 4.90 8.73
C GLU A 55 -6.46 4.77 7.30
N PHE A 56 -6.00 3.58 6.94
CA PHE A 56 -5.53 3.31 5.59
C PHE A 56 -6.65 3.46 4.56
N ASN A 57 -7.86 2.99 4.88
CA ASN A 57 -9.00 3.12 3.98
C ASN A 57 -9.37 4.58 3.74
N ARG A 58 -9.24 5.41 4.77
CA ARG A 58 -9.65 6.81 4.69
C ARG A 58 -8.67 7.67 3.91
N SER A 59 -7.37 7.40 4.06
CA SER A 59 -6.36 8.32 3.54
C SER A 59 -5.27 7.65 2.71
N ASP A 60 -5.39 6.36 2.43
CA ASP A 60 -4.36 5.57 1.74
C ASP A 60 -3.01 5.57 2.46
N TYR A 61 -3.03 5.89 3.74
CA TYR A 61 -1.83 6.00 4.55
C TYR A 61 -2.12 5.59 5.98
N CYS A 62 -1.21 4.81 6.55
CA CYS A 62 -1.16 4.57 7.98
C CYS A 62 0.30 4.31 8.34
N GLU A 63 0.58 4.09 9.62
CA GLU A 63 1.96 3.89 10.05
C GLU A 63 2.59 2.63 9.46
N THR A 64 1.79 1.64 9.12
CA THR A 64 2.27 0.35 8.63
C THR A 64 2.54 0.35 7.13
N VAL A 65 1.64 0.95 6.36
CA VAL A 65 1.72 0.97 4.89
C VAL A 65 1.26 2.31 4.36
N SER A 66 1.72 2.64 3.17
CA SER A 66 1.21 3.80 2.44
C SER A 66 1.01 3.43 0.97
N LEU A 67 0.00 4.04 0.36
CA LEU A 67 -0.36 3.79 -1.03
C LEU A 67 -0.31 5.11 -1.78
N GLN A 68 0.42 5.15 -2.87
CA GLN A 68 0.66 6.38 -3.59
C GLN A 68 0.59 6.15 -5.09
N LEU A 69 -0.06 7.07 -5.79
CA LEU A 69 -0.10 7.03 -7.24
C LEU A 69 1.16 7.67 -7.79
N CYS A 70 1.87 6.95 -8.63
CA CYS A 70 3.10 7.41 -9.23
C CYS A 70 3.03 7.31 -10.74
N GLY A 71 3.54 8.33 -11.43
CA GLY A 71 3.70 8.30 -12.86
C GLY A 71 5.03 7.67 -13.24
N VAL A 72 5.01 6.77 -14.20
CA VAL A 72 6.21 6.12 -14.69
C VAL A 72 6.41 6.56 -16.14
N LYS A 73 7.56 7.14 -16.42
CA LYS A 73 7.92 7.53 -17.78
C LYS A 73 8.61 6.36 -18.46
N GLU A 74 8.11 6.00 -19.62
CA GLU A 74 8.74 4.96 -20.42
C GLU A 74 9.37 5.60 -21.65
N ALA A 75 10.68 5.48 -21.76
CA ALA A 75 11.39 5.95 -22.93
C ALA A 75 11.25 4.93 -24.05
N ARG A 76 10.91 5.41 -25.22
CA ARG A 76 10.82 4.54 -26.39
C ARG A 76 12.14 4.56 -27.13
N GLN A 77 12.56 3.40 -27.53
CA GLN A 77 13.77 3.22 -28.29
C GLN A 77 13.50 3.44 -29.78
#